data_a7652a6a2ca0761c902d8e595f4fcc59
#
_entry.id   a7652a6a2ca0761c902d8e595f4fcc59
#
_cell.length_a   1.000
_cell.length_b   1.000
_cell.length_c   1.000
_cell.angle_alpha   90.00
_cell.angle_beta   90.00
_cell.angle_gamma   90.00
#
_symmetry.space_group_name_H-M   'P 1'
#
loop_
_entity.id
_entity.type
_entity.pdbx_description
1 polymer ?
#
loop_
_entity_poly.entity_id
_entity_poly.type
_entity_poly.pdbx_seq_one_letter_code
_entity_poly.pdbx_strand_id
1 'polypeptide(L)'
;MDGLLGAFLRIQRARRVLQKRLKVPPAINQFNNTLDKNLATSLFKILMKYRPEDDAQKKERLTAQAAAEAAGKEVESKKPVVVKYGINHITYLVEQGKAQLVCIAHDVDPIELVIWLPALCRQMNVPYCIVKGKARLGTVVHKKTATALALTAIKNEDKMEFSKLVEAIKGSYNDRFEASNRKWGGGIMGVKSQAKTAKKMKIINAELKAREKL
;
A
#
# COMPACT_ATOMS: atom_id res chain seq x y z
N MET A 1 12.85 19.76 -30.42
CA MET A 1 12.24 19.34 -29.13
C MET A 1 12.58 17.88 -28.76
N ASP A 2 12.93 17.04 -29.72
CA ASP A 2 13.17 15.60 -29.51
C ASP A 2 14.40 15.27 -28.63
N GLY A 3 15.42 16.13 -28.56
CA GLY A 3 16.62 15.91 -27.74
C GLY A 3 16.36 15.94 -26.23
N LEU A 4 15.55 16.86 -25.75
CA LEU A 4 15.21 17.00 -24.32
C LEU A 4 14.32 15.84 -23.82
N LEU A 5 13.33 15.45 -24.60
CA LEU A 5 12.45 14.30 -24.29
C LEU A 5 13.26 13.01 -24.28
N GLY A 6 14.15 12.82 -25.24
CA GLY A 6 15.04 11.65 -25.30
C GLY A 6 16.03 11.58 -24.13
N ALA A 7 16.57 12.73 -23.68
CA ALA A 7 17.42 12.80 -22.49
C ALA A 7 16.63 12.46 -21.21
N PHE A 8 15.44 13.01 -21.05
CA PHE A 8 14.56 12.74 -19.92
C PHE A 8 14.21 11.25 -19.80
N LEU A 9 13.81 10.62 -20.90
CA LEU A 9 13.50 9.19 -20.94
C LEU A 9 14.71 8.32 -20.61
N ARG A 10 15.93 8.70 -21.07
CA ARG A 10 17.18 8.02 -20.72
C ARG A 10 17.48 8.11 -19.24
N ILE A 11 17.32 9.28 -18.62
CA ILE A 11 17.51 9.47 -17.18
C ILE A 11 16.51 8.63 -16.38
N GLN A 12 15.23 8.62 -16.74
CA GLN A 12 14.23 7.77 -16.08
C GLN A 12 14.56 6.29 -16.19
N ARG A 13 14.99 5.84 -17.37
CA ARG A 13 15.41 4.45 -17.60
C ARG A 13 16.62 4.08 -16.75
N ALA A 14 17.64 4.95 -16.71
CA ALA A 14 18.84 4.77 -15.90
C ALA A 14 18.50 4.69 -14.40
N ARG A 15 17.64 5.56 -13.89
CA ARG A 15 17.15 5.55 -12.50
C ARG A 15 16.46 4.21 -12.17
N ARG A 16 15.56 3.72 -13.03
CA ARG A 16 14.88 2.42 -12.83
C ARG A 16 15.86 1.25 -12.85
N VAL A 17 16.87 1.30 -13.71
CA VAL A 17 17.92 0.26 -13.76
C VAL A 17 18.75 0.28 -12.51
N LEU A 18 19.20 1.46 -12.05
CA LEU A 18 19.97 1.61 -10.80
C LEU A 18 19.21 1.09 -9.59
N GLN A 19 17.93 1.41 -9.44
CA GLN A 19 17.10 0.90 -8.35
C GLN A 19 17.03 -0.63 -8.30
N LYS A 20 17.13 -1.31 -9.45
CA LYS A 20 17.18 -2.77 -9.51
C LYS A 20 18.57 -3.35 -9.24
N ARG A 21 19.64 -2.60 -9.59
CA ARG A 21 21.05 -3.05 -9.45
C ARG A 21 21.60 -2.84 -8.05
N LEU A 22 21.26 -1.71 -7.43
CA LEU A 22 21.70 -1.38 -6.07
C LEU A 22 21.01 -2.29 -5.06
N LYS A 23 21.71 -2.58 -3.96
CA LYS A 23 21.10 -3.25 -2.80
C LYS A 23 20.13 -2.27 -2.14
N VAL A 24 18.89 -2.71 -1.92
CA VAL A 24 17.83 -1.91 -1.30
C VAL A 24 17.64 -2.38 0.14
N PRO A 25 17.67 -1.48 1.14
CA PRO A 25 17.43 -1.84 2.53
C PRO A 25 16.07 -2.48 2.73
N PRO A 26 15.92 -3.38 3.72
CA PRO A 26 14.66 -4.07 3.99
C PRO A 26 13.47 -3.14 4.22
N ALA A 27 13.68 -2.02 4.93
CA ALA A 27 12.65 -1.04 5.21
C ALA A 27 12.02 -0.43 3.94
N ILE A 28 12.81 -0.27 2.88
CA ILE A 28 12.33 0.20 1.57
C ILE A 28 11.81 -0.97 0.74
N ASN A 29 12.51 -2.10 0.80
CA ASN A 29 12.17 -3.29 0.00
C ASN A 29 10.78 -3.86 0.34
N GLN A 30 10.28 -3.69 1.55
CA GLN A 30 8.95 -4.13 1.94
C GLN A 30 7.84 -3.54 1.04
N PHE A 31 8.03 -2.33 0.51
CA PHE A 31 7.06 -1.69 -0.40
C PHE A 31 6.99 -2.32 -1.79
N ASN A 32 7.94 -3.19 -2.15
CA ASN A 32 7.86 -4.00 -3.36
C ASN A 32 6.89 -5.18 -3.22
N ASN A 33 6.58 -5.59 -1.98
CA ASN A 33 5.64 -6.65 -1.68
C ASN A 33 4.21 -6.07 -1.57
N THR A 34 3.57 -5.87 -2.70
CA THR A 34 2.20 -5.33 -2.78
C THR A 34 1.17 -6.44 -2.69
N LEU A 35 -0.04 -6.07 -2.23
CA LEU A 35 -1.18 -6.97 -2.11
C LEU A 35 -1.50 -7.65 -3.45
N ASP A 36 -1.84 -8.92 -3.41
CA ASP A 36 -2.24 -9.71 -4.58
C ASP A 36 -3.49 -9.14 -5.26
N LYS A 37 -3.61 -9.40 -6.58
CA LYS A 37 -4.68 -8.83 -7.41
C LYS A 37 -6.09 -9.15 -6.89
N ASN A 38 -6.32 -10.39 -6.47
CA ASN A 38 -7.64 -10.83 -6.01
C ASN A 38 -8.00 -10.17 -4.66
N LEU A 39 -7.08 -10.20 -3.70
CA LEU A 39 -7.26 -9.53 -2.41
C LEU A 39 -7.40 -8.01 -2.57
N ALA A 40 -6.62 -7.41 -3.49
CA ALA A 40 -6.75 -5.99 -3.79
C ALA A 40 -8.13 -5.65 -4.38
N THR A 41 -8.68 -6.48 -5.26
CA THR A 41 -10.01 -6.26 -5.81
C THR A 41 -11.09 -6.30 -4.71
N SER A 42 -11.03 -7.30 -3.83
CA SER A 42 -11.94 -7.41 -2.67
C SER A 42 -11.80 -6.22 -1.71
N LEU A 43 -10.57 -5.81 -1.44
CA LEU A 43 -10.28 -4.62 -0.62
C LEU A 43 -10.90 -3.36 -1.22
N PHE A 44 -10.67 -3.10 -2.51
CA PHE A 44 -11.23 -1.91 -3.16
C PHE A 44 -12.75 -1.94 -3.24
N LYS A 45 -13.38 -3.11 -3.38
CA LYS A 45 -14.84 -3.26 -3.32
C LYS A 45 -15.39 -2.76 -1.98
N ILE A 46 -14.75 -3.15 -0.87
CA ILE A 46 -15.11 -2.66 0.47
C ILE A 46 -14.83 -1.17 0.58
N LEU A 47 -13.64 -0.69 0.24
CA LEU A 47 -13.27 0.72 0.34
C LEU A 47 -14.22 1.64 -0.43
N MET A 48 -14.72 1.21 -1.59
CA MET A 48 -15.69 1.97 -2.40
C MET A 48 -17.07 2.07 -1.75
N LYS A 49 -17.51 1.05 -0.99
CA LYS A 49 -18.74 1.13 -0.20
C LYS A 49 -18.67 2.17 0.93
N TYR A 50 -17.49 2.37 1.50
CA TYR A 50 -17.22 3.32 2.59
C TYR A 50 -16.59 4.63 2.11
N ARG A 51 -16.79 4.95 0.86
CA ARG A 51 -16.30 6.18 0.24
C ARG A 51 -16.85 7.42 0.98
N PRO A 52 -16.02 8.44 1.31
CA PRO A 52 -16.51 9.68 1.87
C PRO A 52 -17.37 10.45 0.86
N GLU A 53 -18.15 11.38 1.36
CA GLU A 53 -18.94 12.30 0.54
C GLU A 53 -18.03 13.14 -0.38
N ASP A 54 -18.50 13.41 -1.58
CA ASP A 54 -17.91 14.41 -2.47
C ASP A 54 -18.27 15.82 -2.02
N ASP A 55 -17.51 16.82 -2.48
CA ASP A 55 -17.71 18.23 -2.08
C ASP A 55 -19.12 18.74 -2.48
N ALA A 56 -19.69 18.25 -3.58
CA ALA A 56 -21.07 18.55 -4.01
C ALA A 56 -22.10 17.95 -3.03
N GLN A 57 -21.98 16.66 -2.73
CA GLN A 57 -22.88 15.95 -1.79
C GLN A 57 -22.83 16.57 -0.40
N LYS A 58 -21.62 16.96 0.06
CA LYS A 58 -21.45 17.65 1.34
C LYS A 58 -22.17 18.98 1.36
N LYS A 59 -22.07 19.75 0.27
CA LYS A 59 -22.77 21.05 0.15
C LYS A 59 -24.28 20.85 0.19
N GLU A 60 -24.82 19.90 -0.56
CA GLU A 60 -26.26 19.58 -0.57
C GLU A 60 -26.76 19.16 0.82
N ARG A 61 -26.02 18.28 1.50
CA ARG A 61 -26.35 17.85 2.85
C ARG A 61 -26.39 19.01 3.84
N LEU A 62 -25.37 19.90 3.82
CA LEU A 62 -25.32 21.04 4.71
C LEU A 62 -26.43 22.06 4.42
N THR A 63 -26.76 22.26 3.15
CA THR A 63 -27.88 23.15 2.76
C THR A 63 -29.21 22.58 3.20
N ALA A 64 -29.42 21.26 3.06
CA ALA A 64 -30.62 20.59 3.53
C ALA A 64 -30.75 20.62 5.06
N GLN A 65 -29.62 20.45 5.79
CA GLN A 65 -29.59 20.58 7.24
C GLN A 65 -29.97 22.00 7.69
N ALA A 66 -29.35 23.01 7.11
CA ALA A 66 -29.65 24.41 7.44
C ALA A 66 -31.13 24.77 7.17
N ALA A 67 -31.71 24.27 6.08
CA ALA A 67 -33.12 24.44 5.78
C ALA A 67 -34.04 23.73 6.79
N ALA A 68 -33.66 22.53 7.25
CA ALA A 68 -34.42 21.78 8.27
C ALA A 68 -34.33 22.44 9.66
N GLU A 69 -33.15 22.94 10.04
CA GLU A 69 -32.94 23.70 11.29
C GLU A 69 -33.74 25.01 11.28
N ALA A 70 -33.75 25.72 10.14
CA ALA A 70 -34.58 26.94 9.98
C ALA A 70 -36.09 26.64 10.08
N ALA A 71 -36.52 25.44 9.70
CA ALA A 71 -37.89 24.96 9.85
C ALA A 71 -38.21 24.39 11.25
N GLY A 72 -37.28 24.49 12.21
CA GLY A 72 -37.46 24.02 13.60
C GLY A 72 -37.50 22.53 13.79
N LYS A 73 -36.99 21.74 12.80
CA LYS A 73 -36.90 20.29 12.89
C LYS A 73 -35.54 19.88 13.45
N GLU A 74 -35.54 19.11 14.53
CA GLU A 74 -34.28 18.48 15.01
C GLU A 74 -33.78 17.47 13.99
N VAL A 75 -32.61 17.71 13.44
CA VAL A 75 -31.94 16.80 12.52
C VAL A 75 -30.94 15.93 13.29
N GLU A 76 -31.35 14.70 13.63
CA GLU A 76 -30.43 13.70 14.15
C GLU A 76 -29.39 13.33 13.08
N SER A 77 -28.21 13.91 13.11
CA SER A 77 -27.11 13.52 12.22
C SER A 77 -26.27 12.41 12.86
N LYS A 78 -26.48 11.16 12.47
CA LYS A 78 -25.60 10.04 12.83
C LYS A 78 -24.27 10.20 12.10
N LYS A 79 -23.16 10.11 12.83
CA LYS A 79 -21.80 10.19 12.24
C LYS A 79 -21.60 9.08 11.19
N PRO A 80 -21.32 9.40 9.93
CA PRO A 80 -21.18 8.39 8.88
C PRO A 80 -19.91 7.55 9.08
N VAL A 81 -20.04 6.25 8.80
CA VAL A 81 -18.91 5.32 8.77
C VAL A 81 -18.26 5.43 7.40
N VAL A 82 -17.11 6.09 7.33
CA VAL A 82 -16.38 6.35 6.09
C VAL A 82 -14.88 6.09 6.23
N VAL A 83 -14.23 5.85 5.10
CA VAL A 83 -12.77 5.71 5.01
C VAL A 83 -12.10 7.00 5.49
N LYS A 84 -11.11 6.84 6.36
CA LYS A 84 -10.28 7.95 6.85
C LYS A 84 -9.01 8.07 6.00
N TYR A 85 -8.58 9.30 5.75
CA TYR A 85 -7.41 9.60 4.94
C TYR A 85 -6.59 10.75 5.54
N GLY A 86 -5.38 10.95 5.02
CA GLY A 86 -4.41 11.90 5.57
C GLY A 86 -3.47 11.22 6.58
N ILE A 87 -2.15 11.30 6.29
CA ILE A 87 -1.13 10.56 7.06
C ILE A 87 -1.17 10.88 8.57
N ASN A 88 -1.25 12.15 8.94
CA ASN A 88 -1.28 12.58 10.33
C ASN A 88 -2.53 12.03 11.06
N HIS A 89 -3.68 12.06 10.40
CA HIS A 89 -4.92 11.53 10.97
C HIS A 89 -4.86 10.00 11.13
N ILE A 90 -4.29 9.30 10.15
CA ILE A 90 -4.12 7.84 10.20
C ILE A 90 -3.17 7.45 11.34
N THR A 91 -2.06 8.17 11.51
CA THR A 91 -1.12 7.96 12.62
C THR A 91 -1.84 8.05 13.97
N TYR A 92 -2.59 9.12 14.16
CA TYR A 92 -3.39 9.29 15.38
C TYR A 92 -4.39 8.15 15.61
N LEU A 93 -5.08 7.69 14.54
CA LEU A 93 -6.03 6.58 14.65
C LEU A 93 -5.36 5.24 14.98
N VAL A 94 -4.15 5.02 14.47
CA VAL A 94 -3.35 3.82 14.76
C VAL A 94 -2.86 3.85 16.21
N GLU A 95 -2.30 4.97 16.67
CA GLU A 95 -1.84 5.17 18.05
C GLU A 95 -2.97 5.01 19.07
N GLN A 96 -4.17 5.45 18.73
CA GLN A 96 -5.37 5.29 19.58
C GLN A 96 -5.99 3.87 19.48
N GLY A 97 -5.45 2.97 18.68
CA GLY A 97 -6.01 1.64 18.46
C GLY A 97 -7.39 1.62 17.79
N LYS A 98 -7.80 2.75 17.17
CA LYS A 98 -9.11 2.89 16.51
C LYS A 98 -9.14 2.38 15.08
N ALA A 99 -7.99 2.19 14.46
CA ALA A 99 -7.88 1.68 13.09
C ALA A 99 -8.04 0.16 13.06
N GLN A 100 -8.97 -0.35 12.23
CA GLN A 100 -9.17 -1.78 12.01
C GLN A 100 -8.34 -2.32 10.84
N LEU A 101 -8.03 -1.47 9.87
CA LEU A 101 -7.19 -1.80 8.72
C LEU A 101 -6.55 -0.52 8.17
N VAL A 102 -5.27 -0.59 7.86
CA VAL A 102 -4.52 0.50 7.21
C VAL A 102 -4.03 0.04 5.83
N CYS A 103 -4.31 0.85 4.80
CA CYS A 103 -3.86 0.62 3.43
C CYS A 103 -2.82 1.67 3.07
N ILE A 104 -1.62 1.25 2.69
CA ILE A 104 -0.47 2.13 2.41
C ILE A 104 -0.14 2.02 0.92
N ALA A 105 0.11 3.15 0.24
CA ALA A 105 0.55 3.14 -1.14
C ALA A 105 2.03 2.74 -1.25
N HIS A 106 2.38 1.95 -2.28
CA HIS A 106 3.76 1.51 -2.52
C HIS A 106 4.65 2.57 -3.21
N ASP A 107 4.03 3.52 -3.91
CA ASP A 107 4.66 4.49 -4.82
C ASP A 107 4.65 5.93 -4.26
N VAL A 108 4.75 6.07 -2.95
CA VAL A 108 4.85 7.38 -2.30
C VAL A 108 6.25 7.96 -2.53
N ASP A 109 6.30 9.21 -2.96
CA ASP A 109 7.53 9.96 -3.15
C ASP A 109 7.36 11.33 -2.48
N PRO A 110 8.15 11.66 -1.45
CA PRO A 110 9.22 10.88 -0.82
C PRO A 110 8.73 9.68 0.05
N ILE A 111 9.52 8.59 0.07
CA ILE A 111 9.13 7.35 0.79
C ILE A 111 9.20 7.49 2.30
N GLU A 112 9.98 8.44 2.80
CA GLU A 112 10.15 8.77 4.22
C GLU A 112 8.83 9.09 4.90
N LEU A 113 7.84 9.55 4.14
CA LEU A 113 6.49 9.84 4.67
C LEU A 113 5.76 8.58 5.19
N VAL A 114 6.06 7.41 4.63
CA VAL A 114 5.32 6.17 4.92
C VAL A 114 6.20 5.02 5.40
N ILE A 115 7.53 5.15 5.36
CA ILE A 115 8.48 4.07 5.65
C ILE A 115 8.34 3.50 7.07
N TRP A 116 7.96 4.32 8.02
CA TRP A 116 7.77 3.99 9.43
C TRP A 116 6.37 3.42 9.74
N LEU A 117 5.38 3.65 8.88
CA LEU A 117 3.98 3.29 9.15
C LEU A 117 3.73 1.78 9.29
N PRO A 118 4.36 0.88 8.52
CA PRO A 118 4.27 -0.56 8.74
C PRO A 118 4.75 -1.00 10.12
N ALA A 119 5.83 -0.42 10.62
CA ALA A 119 6.38 -0.72 11.95
C ALA A 119 5.43 -0.25 13.05
N LEU A 120 4.87 0.97 12.94
CA LEU A 120 3.86 1.48 13.86
C LEU A 120 2.62 0.58 13.88
N CYS A 121 2.08 0.21 12.73
CA CYS A 121 0.93 -0.69 12.65
C CYS A 121 1.23 -2.04 13.31
N ARG A 122 2.43 -2.60 13.13
CA ARG A 122 2.86 -3.85 13.77
C ARG A 122 2.93 -3.71 15.29
N GLN A 123 3.51 -2.62 15.80
CA GLN A 123 3.62 -2.33 17.23
C GLN A 123 2.25 -2.20 17.90
N MET A 124 1.30 -1.55 17.23
CA MET A 124 -0.06 -1.36 17.72
C MET A 124 -1.01 -2.52 17.37
N ASN A 125 -0.51 -3.62 16.82
CA ASN A 125 -1.30 -4.79 16.37
C ASN A 125 -2.42 -4.45 15.39
N VAL A 126 -2.27 -3.37 14.62
CA VAL A 126 -3.23 -2.98 13.58
C VAL A 126 -2.87 -3.68 12.27
N PRO A 127 -3.82 -4.36 11.62
CA PRO A 127 -3.61 -4.93 10.30
C PRO A 127 -3.27 -3.86 9.27
N TYR A 128 -2.27 -4.11 8.43
CA TYR A 128 -1.91 -3.20 7.36
C TYR A 128 -1.63 -3.95 6.07
N CYS A 129 -1.79 -3.29 4.94
CA CYS A 129 -1.42 -3.80 3.64
C CYS A 129 -0.79 -2.73 2.76
N ILE A 130 0.07 -3.16 1.83
CA ILE A 130 0.71 -2.29 0.85
C ILE A 130 0.00 -2.47 -0.49
N VAL A 131 -0.54 -1.39 -1.03
CA VAL A 131 -1.36 -1.39 -2.25
C VAL A 131 -0.60 -0.73 -3.40
N LYS A 132 -0.71 -1.32 -4.58
CA LYS A 132 -0.09 -0.79 -5.78
C LYS A 132 -0.86 0.41 -6.31
N GLY A 133 -0.24 1.60 -6.25
CA GLY A 133 -0.71 2.84 -6.84
C GLY A 133 -1.41 3.80 -5.87
N LYS A 134 -0.75 4.94 -5.57
CA LYS A 134 -1.30 6.04 -4.75
C LYS A 134 -2.51 6.71 -5.41
N ALA A 135 -2.57 6.73 -6.74
CA ALA A 135 -3.71 7.25 -7.48
C ALA A 135 -4.97 6.40 -7.27
N ARG A 136 -4.83 5.06 -7.20
CA ARG A 136 -5.96 4.16 -6.91
C ARG A 136 -6.54 4.38 -5.50
N LEU A 137 -5.69 4.67 -4.52
CA LEU A 137 -6.16 5.07 -3.18
C LEU A 137 -6.82 6.46 -3.22
N GLY A 138 -6.28 7.38 -4.02
CA GLY A 138 -6.86 8.70 -4.23
C GLY A 138 -8.28 8.68 -4.77
N THR A 139 -8.58 7.81 -5.74
CA THR A 139 -9.93 7.69 -6.30
C THR A 139 -10.99 7.32 -5.27
N VAL A 140 -10.62 6.57 -4.22
CA VAL A 140 -11.55 6.22 -3.12
C VAL A 140 -11.98 7.46 -2.34
N VAL A 141 -11.11 8.44 -2.18
CA VAL A 141 -11.34 9.63 -1.32
C VAL A 141 -11.52 10.92 -2.12
N HIS A 142 -11.89 10.84 -3.39
CA HIS A 142 -12.08 11.98 -4.30
C HIS A 142 -10.86 12.89 -4.42
N LYS A 143 -9.66 12.33 -4.28
CA LYS A 143 -8.40 13.07 -4.41
C LYS A 143 -7.56 12.48 -5.54
N LYS A 144 -6.66 13.29 -6.11
CA LYS A 144 -5.74 12.86 -7.17
C LYS A 144 -4.84 11.70 -6.71
N THR A 145 -4.37 11.77 -5.48
CA THR A 145 -3.53 10.73 -4.85
C THR A 145 -3.79 10.67 -3.35
N ALA A 146 -3.58 9.50 -2.73
CA ALA A 146 -3.56 9.33 -1.29
C ALA A 146 -2.39 8.44 -0.88
N THR A 147 -1.68 8.81 0.18
CA THR A 147 -0.53 8.05 0.70
C THR A 147 -0.97 6.82 1.48
N ALA A 148 -1.99 6.99 2.30
CA ALA A 148 -2.57 5.91 3.09
C ALA A 148 -4.07 6.17 3.34
N LEU A 149 -4.80 5.09 3.60
CA LEU A 149 -6.20 5.08 4.00
C LEU A 149 -6.37 4.20 5.24
N ALA A 150 -7.36 4.51 6.08
CA ALA A 150 -7.72 3.68 7.23
C ALA A 150 -9.22 3.45 7.33
N LEU A 151 -9.60 2.24 7.74
CA LEU A 151 -10.95 1.87 8.14
C LEU A 151 -11.01 1.80 9.67
N THR A 152 -11.94 2.51 10.28
CA THR A 152 -12.13 2.55 11.74
C THR A 152 -13.35 1.78 12.21
N ALA A 153 -14.36 1.69 11.37
CA ALA A 153 -15.58 0.95 11.67
C ALA A 153 -16.14 0.35 10.37
N ILE A 154 -16.87 -0.74 10.51
CA ILE A 154 -17.52 -1.46 9.42
C ILE A 154 -18.97 -1.75 9.82
N LYS A 155 -19.90 -1.65 8.87
CA LYS A 155 -21.29 -2.03 9.06
C LYS A 155 -21.41 -3.54 9.27
N ASN A 156 -22.44 -3.98 9.99
CA ASN A 156 -22.64 -5.39 10.30
C ASN A 156 -22.78 -6.28 9.04
N GLU A 157 -23.36 -5.74 7.96
CA GLU A 157 -23.55 -6.41 6.68
C GLU A 157 -22.21 -6.87 6.04
N ASP A 158 -21.18 -6.05 6.15
CA ASP A 158 -19.87 -6.29 5.51
C ASP A 158 -18.87 -6.98 6.46
N LYS A 159 -19.23 -7.21 7.72
CA LYS A 159 -18.32 -7.69 8.76
C LYS A 159 -17.69 -9.06 8.45
N MET A 160 -18.45 -9.97 7.86
CA MET A 160 -17.96 -11.29 7.47
C MET A 160 -16.95 -11.23 6.33
N GLU A 161 -17.24 -10.45 5.27
CA GLU A 161 -16.33 -10.27 4.13
C GLU A 161 -15.05 -9.57 4.57
N PHE A 162 -15.19 -8.55 5.43
CA PHE A 162 -14.07 -7.80 5.99
C PHE A 162 -13.18 -8.66 6.89
N SER A 163 -13.74 -9.50 7.78
CA SER A 163 -12.95 -10.38 8.66
C SER A 163 -12.08 -11.34 7.86
N LYS A 164 -12.62 -11.99 6.84
CA LYS A 164 -11.85 -12.88 5.94
C LYS A 164 -10.71 -12.15 5.24
N LEU A 165 -10.97 -10.91 4.78
CA LEU A 165 -9.97 -10.07 4.14
C LEU A 165 -8.85 -9.69 5.13
N VAL A 166 -9.19 -9.27 6.33
CA VAL A 166 -8.23 -8.88 7.37
C VAL A 166 -7.37 -10.05 7.79
N GLU A 167 -7.92 -11.24 7.93
CA GLU A 167 -7.19 -12.46 8.26
C GLU A 167 -6.14 -12.80 7.19
N ALA A 168 -6.53 -12.77 5.91
CA ALA A 168 -5.60 -12.97 4.79
C ALA A 168 -4.49 -11.90 4.74
N ILE A 169 -4.82 -10.65 5.06
CA ILE A 169 -3.86 -9.54 5.13
C ILE A 169 -2.89 -9.74 6.30
N LYS A 170 -3.37 -10.09 7.49
CA LYS A 170 -2.52 -10.37 8.67
C LYS A 170 -1.49 -11.45 8.35
N GLY A 171 -1.91 -12.58 7.79
CA GLY A 171 -1.01 -13.66 7.40
C GLY A 171 0.02 -13.27 6.33
N SER A 172 -0.31 -12.29 5.48
CA SER A 172 0.61 -11.82 4.42
C SER A 172 1.59 -10.75 4.88
N TYR A 173 1.21 -9.87 5.81
CA TYR A 173 2.00 -8.70 6.23
C TYR A 173 2.41 -8.73 7.68
N ASN A 174 1.46 -8.77 8.63
CA ASN A 174 1.76 -8.67 10.05
C ASN A 174 2.62 -9.84 10.54
N ASP A 175 2.26 -11.07 10.19
CA ASP A 175 2.96 -12.27 10.63
C ASP A 175 4.31 -12.45 9.93
N ARG A 176 4.44 -11.92 8.72
CA ARG A 176 5.69 -11.94 7.93
C ARG A 176 6.54 -10.69 8.10
N PHE A 177 6.18 -9.77 8.97
CA PHE A 177 6.89 -8.50 9.15
C PHE A 177 8.38 -8.70 9.46
N GLU A 178 8.73 -9.58 10.39
CA GLU A 178 10.12 -9.83 10.76
C GLU A 178 10.94 -10.42 9.61
N ALA A 179 10.37 -11.37 8.87
CA ALA A 179 11.02 -11.94 7.70
C ALA A 179 11.22 -10.88 6.59
N SER A 180 10.23 -10.02 6.38
CA SER A 180 10.32 -8.91 5.42
C SER A 180 11.35 -7.87 5.84
N ASN A 181 11.47 -7.59 7.14
CA ASN A 181 12.42 -6.61 7.68
C ASN A 181 13.89 -7.08 7.66
N ARG A 182 14.14 -8.36 7.42
CA ARG A 182 15.49 -8.94 7.22
C ARG A 182 15.87 -9.06 5.74
N LYS A 183 14.91 -8.99 4.82
CA LYS A 183 15.11 -9.27 3.41
C LYS A 183 15.55 -8.02 2.62
N TRP A 184 16.82 -7.98 2.24
CA TRP A 184 17.34 -6.98 1.30
C TRP A 184 16.75 -7.18 -0.09
N GLY A 185 16.49 -6.07 -0.77
CA GLY A 185 16.03 -6.06 -2.16
C GLY A 185 17.13 -5.62 -3.13
N GLY A 186 16.77 -5.52 -4.41
CA GLY A 186 17.69 -5.12 -5.48
C GLY A 186 18.78 -6.15 -5.77
N GLY A 187 19.95 -5.69 -6.19
CA GLY A 187 21.08 -6.55 -6.52
C GLY A 187 20.90 -7.42 -7.77
N ILE A 188 19.85 -7.18 -8.55
CA ILE A 188 19.53 -7.96 -9.76
C ILE A 188 20.46 -7.53 -10.89
N MET A 189 21.38 -8.41 -11.29
CA MET A 189 22.33 -8.15 -12.35
C MET A 189 21.66 -8.17 -13.74
N GLY A 190 22.35 -7.62 -14.76
CA GLY A 190 21.89 -7.63 -16.14
C GLY A 190 21.85 -9.02 -16.75
N VAL A 191 21.07 -9.16 -17.82
CA VAL A 191 20.88 -10.44 -18.53
C VAL A 191 22.22 -11.05 -18.95
N LYS A 192 23.16 -10.26 -19.47
CA LYS A 192 24.51 -10.73 -19.85
C LYS A 192 25.29 -11.27 -18.65
N SER A 193 25.28 -10.55 -17.50
CA SER A 193 25.96 -10.99 -16.28
C SER A 193 25.32 -12.25 -15.69
N GLN A 194 23.98 -12.33 -15.70
CA GLN A 194 23.25 -13.53 -15.26
C GLN A 194 23.59 -14.75 -16.12
N ALA A 195 23.60 -14.59 -17.44
CA ALA A 195 23.97 -15.67 -18.36
C ALA A 195 25.44 -16.14 -18.15
N LYS A 196 26.37 -15.20 -17.94
CA LYS A 196 27.79 -15.52 -17.63
C LYS A 196 27.88 -16.31 -16.31
N THR A 197 27.21 -15.84 -15.26
CA THR A 197 27.21 -16.51 -13.95
C THR A 197 26.56 -17.90 -14.04
N ALA A 198 25.45 -18.03 -14.74
CA ALA A 198 24.77 -19.32 -14.95
C ALA A 198 25.66 -20.34 -15.67
N LYS A 199 26.40 -19.92 -16.71
CA LYS A 199 27.38 -20.79 -17.39
C LYS A 199 28.48 -21.24 -16.45
N LYS A 200 29.05 -20.31 -15.65
CA LYS A 200 30.10 -20.62 -14.66
C LYS A 200 29.61 -21.62 -13.61
N MET A 201 28.40 -21.41 -13.08
CA MET A 201 27.82 -22.32 -12.09
C MET A 201 27.53 -23.72 -12.65
N LYS A 202 27.12 -23.82 -13.91
CA LYS A 202 26.96 -25.13 -14.58
C LYS A 202 28.26 -25.93 -14.63
N ILE A 203 29.38 -25.26 -14.94
CA ILE A 203 30.70 -25.91 -14.98
C ILE A 203 31.11 -26.38 -13.59
N ILE A 204 31.03 -25.49 -12.59
CA ILE A 204 31.37 -25.83 -11.19
C ILE A 204 30.53 -27.01 -10.70
N ASN A 205 29.21 -27.00 -10.95
CA ASN A 205 28.32 -28.10 -10.53
C ASN A 205 28.63 -29.42 -11.25
N ALA A 206 29.07 -29.35 -12.50
CA ALA A 206 29.50 -30.54 -13.22
C ALA A 206 30.80 -31.12 -12.63
N GLU A 207 31.77 -30.28 -12.30
CA GLU A 207 33.00 -30.69 -11.62
C GLU A 207 32.76 -31.27 -10.22
N LEU A 208 31.89 -30.66 -9.42
CA LEU A 208 31.52 -31.19 -8.12
C LEU A 208 30.87 -32.57 -8.22
N LYS A 209 29.92 -32.75 -9.15
CA LYS A 209 29.30 -34.07 -9.41
C LYS A 209 30.27 -35.12 -9.92
N ALA A 210 31.30 -34.73 -10.64
CA ALA A 210 32.35 -35.64 -11.07
C ALA A 210 33.23 -36.08 -9.90
N ARG A 211 33.55 -35.18 -8.97
CA ARG A 211 34.31 -35.50 -7.75
C ARG A 211 33.55 -36.38 -6.75
N GLU A 212 32.23 -36.24 -6.66
CA GLU A 212 31.38 -37.08 -5.81
C GLU A 212 31.22 -38.51 -6.31
N LYS A 213 31.58 -38.78 -7.57
CA LYS A 213 31.50 -40.12 -8.21
C LYS A 213 32.83 -40.88 -8.17
N LEU A 214 33.91 -40.25 -7.76
CA LEU A 214 35.23 -40.84 -7.54
C LEU A 214 35.43 -41.25 -6.09
#